data_e74336ffb478600eb5071142a39168f0
#
_entry.id   e74336ffb478600eb5071142a39168f0
#
_cell.length_a   1.000
_cell.length_b   1.000
_cell.length_c   1.000
_cell.angle_alpha   90.00
_cell.angle_beta   90.00
_cell.angle_gamma   90.00
#
_symmetry.space_group_name_H-M   'P 1'
#
loop_
_entity.id
_entity.type
_entity.pdbx_description
1 polymer ?
#
loop_
_entity_poly.entity_id
_entity_poly.type
_entity_poly.pdbx_seq_one_letter_code
_entity_poly.pdbx_strand_id
1 'polypeptide(L)'
;MLSEEMEKSAQVEKQAQIQTSIFVDQSETIVASIGSNYLQNFLTGQNVSKGVGILTQKRFYYKGQNFTGQGKEIASSTDEGVVSLEDITFTQFTHTEKTGYLMFAILLSVVGCMLFAMLPGFGFMFGGIALAASLPFFIMYFTNCQTLFVVSFPGGGFSFNVSWYPIADFRDFQR
;
A
#
# COMPACT_ATOMS: atom_id res chain seq x y z
N MET A 1 -16.37 19.19 32.37
CA MET A 1 -14.98 19.32 32.84
C MET A 1 -14.46 18.06 33.51
N LEU A 2 -14.98 17.66 34.71
CA LEU A 2 -14.51 16.44 35.40
C LEU A 2 -14.71 15.15 34.58
N SER A 3 -15.75 15.00 33.80
CA SER A 3 -16.00 13.84 32.96
C SER A 3 -15.06 13.75 31.75
N GLU A 4 -14.68 14.89 31.16
CA GLU A 4 -13.74 14.94 30.04
C GLU A 4 -12.31 14.63 30.47
N GLU A 5 -11.91 15.05 31.66
CA GLU A 5 -10.59 14.73 32.21
C GLU A 5 -10.48 13.23 32.58
N MET A 6 -11.55 12.65 33.10
CA MET A 6 -11.60 11.21 33.40
C MET A 6 -11.57 10.36 32.11
N GLU A 7 -12.24 10.80 31.08
CA GLU A 7 -12.26 10.10 29.79
C GLU A 7 -10.88 10.18 29.09
N LYS A 8 -10.23 11.33 29.19
CA LYS A 8 -8.90 11.55 28.66
C LYS A 8 -7.82 10.75 29.42
N SER A 9 -7.92 10.68 30.74
CA SER A 9 -7.04 9.86 31.55
C SER A 9 -7.23 8.36 31.31
N ALA A 10 -8.45 7.89 31.16
CA ALA A 10 -8.76 6.52 30.81
C ALA A 10 -8.27 6.13 29.41
N GLN A 11 -8.33 7.05 28.44
CA GLN A 11 -7.78 6.84 27.11
C GLN A 11 -6.25 6.76 27.13
N VAL A 12 -5.57 7.62 27.89
CA VAL A 12 -4.11 7.61 28.05
C VAL A 12 -3.64 6.31 28.73
N GLU A 13 -4.36 5.88 29.77
CA GLU A 13 -4.03 4.63 30.49
C GLU A 13 -4.25 3.39 29.60
N LYS A 14 -5.32 3.39 28.81
CA LYS A 14 -5.60 2.35 27.84
C LYS A 14 -4.55 2.30 26.72
N GLN A 15 -4.08 3.45 26.23
CA GLN A 15 -3.00 3.52 25.26
C GLN A 15 -1.67 3.03 25.84
N ALA A 16 -1.36 3.37 27.08
CA ALA A 16 -0.15 2.90 27.77
C ALA A 16 -0.18 1.38 27.98
N GLN A 17 -1.31 0.79 28.38
CA GLN A 17 -1.47 -0.67 28.49
C GLN A 17 -1.34 -1.38 27.15
N ILE A 18 -1.83 -0.77 26.07
CA ILE A 18 -1.72 -1.29 24.72
C ILE A 18 -0.26 -1.28 24.24
N GLN A 19 0.47 -0.21 24.51
CA GLN A 19 1.91 -0.12 24.16
C GLN A 19 2.71 -1.23 24.86
N THR A 20 2.43 -1.50 26.14
CA THR A 20 3.11 -2.54 26.92
C THR A 20 2.87 -3.94 26.39
N SER A 21 1.79 -4.18 25.67
CA SER A 21 1.45 -5.51 25.13
C SER A 21 2.01 -5.79 23.72
N ILE A 22 2.38 -4.74 22.97
CA ILE A 22 2.86 -4.86 21.58
C ILE A 22 4.39 -4.89 21.55
N PHE A 23 5.04 -4.06 22.37
CA PHE A 23 6.49 -3.90 22.30
C PHE A 23 7.22 -5.00 23.06
N VAL A 24 8.29 -5.50 22.43
CA VAL A 24 9.19 -6.49 23.04
C VAL A 24 9.89 -5.90 24.26
N ASP A 25 10.17 -4.61 24.25
CA ASP A 25 10.78 -3.88 25.36
C ASP A 25 9.84 -2.73 25.78
N GLN A 26 9.46 -2.74 27.06
CA GLN A 26 8.56 -1.72 27.62
C GLN A 26 9.15 -0.30 27.64
N SER A 27 10.46 -0.19 27.48
CA SER A 27 11.17 1.10 27.40
C SER A 27 11.12 1.73 26.00
N GLU A 28 10.59 1.03 24.98
CA GLU A 28 10.52 1.54 23.62
C GLU A 28 9.49 2.64 23.50
N THR A 29 9.88 3.73 22.84
CA THR A 29 8.99 4.84 22.49
C THR A 29 8.77 4.88 21.00
N ILE A 30 7.54 5.24 20.61
CA ILE A 30 7.18 5.37 19.20
C ILE A 30 7.82 6.62 18.64
N VAL A 31 8.57 6.47 17.55
CA VAL A 31 9.20 7.57 16.81
C VAL A 31 8.32 7.97 15.63
N ALA A 32 7.84 7.00 14.86
CA ALA A 32 6.98 7.23 13.70
C ALA A 32 5.99 6.08 13.51
N SER A 33 4.91 6.33 12.81
CA SER A 33 3.93 5.30 12.48
C SER A 33 3.36 5.51 11.07
N ILE A 34 3.09 4.42 10.39
CA ILE A 34 2.41 4.42 9.09
C ILE A 34 0.99 3.93 9.33
N GLY A 35 0.02 4.79 9.05
CA GLY A 35 -1.41 4.53 9.19
C GLY A 35 -2.05 5.20 10.40
N SER A 36 -3.29 5.67 10.21
CA SER A 36 -4.12 6.20 11.30
C SER A 36 -4.61 5.08 12.21
N ASN A 37 -4.70 5.34 13.51
CA ASN A 37 -5.11 4.36 14.53
C ASN A 37 -4.27 3.07 14.53
N TYR A 38 -2.98 3.20 14.22
CA TYR A 38 -2.05 2.09 14.04
C TYR A 38 -2.01 1.12 15.23
N LEU A 39 -2.02 1.63 16.46
CA LEU A 39 -2.03 0.79 17.67
C LEU A 39 -3.28 -0.07 17.75
N GLN A 40 -4.46 0.52 17.51
CA GLN A 40 -5.72 -0.19 17.55
C GLN A 40 -5.82 -1.22 16.41
N ASN A 41 -5.41 -0.84 15.21
CA ASN A 41 -5.41 -1.73 14.05
C ASN A 41 -4.42 -2.89 14.22
N PHE A 42 -3.26 -2.62 14.81
CA PHE A 42 -2.24 -3.63 15.10
C PHE A 42 -2.79 -4.69 16.07
N LEU A 43 -3.47 -4.28 17.14
CA LEU A 43 -4.04 -5.19 18.14
C LEU A 43 -5.27 -5.95 17.65
N THR A 44 -6.19 -5.26 17.00
CA THR A 44 -7.47 -5.87 16.59
C THR A 44 -7.36 -6.65 15.28
N GLY A 45 -6.26 -6.48 14.53
CA GLY A 45 -6.11 -7.03 13.19
C GLY A 45 -7.06 -6.43 12.16
N GLN A 46 -7.76 -5.33 12.50
CA GLN A 46 -8.63 -4.62 11.56
C GLN A 46 -7.79 -3.79 10.59
N ASN A 47 -8.27 -3.65 9.36
CA ASN A 47 -7.60 -2.91 8.27
C ASN A 47 -6.18 -3.43 7.91
N VAL A 48 -5.87 -4.67 8.24
CA VAL A 48 -4.58 -5.32 7.93
C VAL A 48 -4.30 -5.34 6.42
N SER A 49 -5.35 -5.28 5.61
CA SER A 49 -5.23 -5.20 4.14
C SER A 49 -4.41 -4.01 3.64
N LYS A 50 -4.33 -2.93 4.41
CA LYS A 50 -3.54 -1.75 4.04
C LYS A 50 -2.11 -1.77 4.56
N GLY A 51 -1.82 -2.63 5.54
CA GLY A 51 -0.55 -2.64 6.24
C GLY A 51 -0.45 -1.53 7.31
N VAL A 52 0.20 -1.83 8.41
CA VAL A 52 0.49 -0.91 9.51
C VAL A 52 1.95 -1.06 9.88
N GLY A 53 2.63 0.05 10.09
CA GLY A 53 4.03 0.09 10.51
C GLY A 53 4.22 1.00 11.72
N ILE A 54 4.98 0.53 12.70
CA ILE A 54 5.36 1.29 13.89
C ILE A 54 6.88 1.27 14.00
N LEU A 55 7.47 2.44 13.99
CA LEU A 55 8.89 2.63 14.20
C LEU A 55 9.13 3.04 15.64
N THR A 56 9.94 2.28 16.36
CA THR A 56 10.45 2.65 17.67
C THR A 56 11.93 3.06 17.57
N GLN A 57 12.54 3.41 18.68
CA GLN A 57 13.97 3.74 18.74
C GLN A 57 14.88 2.54 18.45
N LYS A 58 14.37 1.30 18.56
CA LYS A 58 15.17 0.07 18.44
C LYS A 58 14.68 -0.86 17.35
N ARG A 59 13.37 -0.85 17.05
CA ARG A 59 12.73 -1.86 16.19
C ARG A 59 11.68 -1.26 15.27
N PHE A 60 11.45 -1.96 14.19
CA PHE A 60 10.35 -1.76 13.28
C PHE A 60 9.34 -2.90 13.42
N TYR A 61 8.12 -2.56 13.78
CA TYR A 61 6.98 -3.47 13.89
C TYR A 61 6.11 -3.29 12.66
N TYR A 62 5.76 -4.38 11.99
CA TYR A 62 4.89 -4.32 10.82
C TYR A 62 3.85 -5.42 10.85
N LYS A 63 2.67 -5.11 10.31
CA LYS A 63 1.57 -6.05 10.12
C LYS A 63 0.79 -5.67 8.87
N GLY A 64 0.58 -6.61 7.97
CA GLY A 64 -0.15 -6.34 6.74
C GLY A 64 -0.36 -7.56 5.88
N GLN A 65 -1.17 -7.38 4.82
CA GLN A 65 -1.33 -8.41 3.81
C GLN A 65 -0.20 -8.31 2.79
N ASN A 66 0.49 -9.41 2.62
CA ASN A 66 1.47 -9.58 1.56
C ASN A 66 0.84 -10.41 0.43
N PHE A 67 0.96 -9.93 -0.80
CA PHE A 67 0.50 -10.67 -1.98
C PHE A 67 1.71 -11.31 -2.64
N THR A 68 1.89 -12.59 -2.40
CA THR A 68 2.93 -13.37 -3.08
C THR A 68 2.30 -14.04 -4.30
N GLY A 69 2.65 -13.55 -5.48
CA GLY A 69 2.23 -14.15 -6.73
C GLY A 69 3.42 -14.76 -7.45
N GLN A 70 3.53 -16.09 -7.51
CA GLN A 70 4.34 -16.78 -8.48
C GLN A 70 3.41 -17.54 -9.42
N GLY A 71 3.28 -17.07 -10.66
CA GLY A 71 2.47 -17.74 -11.68
C GLY A 71 0.96 -17.46 -11.58
N LYS A 72 0.13 -18.50 -11.67
CA LYS A 72 -1.34 -18.38 -11.72
C LYS A 72 -2.03 -18.27 -10.36
N GLU A 73 -1.31 -18.50 -9.27
CA GLU A 73 -1.88 -18.47 -7.92
C GLU A 73 -1.45 -17.18 -7.20
N ILE A 74 -2.44 -16.39 -6.86
CA ILE A 74 -2.27 -15.21 -5.99
C ILE A 74 -2.65 -15.68 -4.60
N ALA A 75 -1.65 -15.91 -3.76
CA ALA A 75 -1.86 -16.17 -2.33
C ALA A 75 -1.77 -14.84 -1.57
N SER A 76 -2.76 -14.55 -0.74
CA SER A 76 -2.67 -13.47 0.23
C SER A 76 -2.29 -14.07 1.58
N SER A 77 -1.16 -13.65 2.14
CA SER A 77 -0.76 -13.97 3.51
C SER A 77 -0.84 -12.70 4.36
N THR A 78 -1.17 -12.86 5.63
CA THR A 78 -1.03 -11.79 6.61
C THR A 78 0.30 -12.00 7.30
N ASP A 79 1.22 -11.08 7.06
CA ASP A 79 2.54 -11.12 7.67
C ASP A 79 2.60 -10.13 8.82
N GLU A 80 3.11 -10.60 9.94
CA GLU A 80 3.39 -9.80 11.13
C GLU A 80 4.82 -10.06 11.54
N GLY A 81 5.59 -9.01 11.80
CA GLY A 81 6.97 -9.17 12.20
C GLY A 81 7.54 -7.97 12.92
N VAL A 82 8.66 -8.24 13.54
CA VAL A 82 9.47 -7.25 14.27
C VAL A 82 10.90 -7.38 13.78
N VAL A 83 11.47 -6.27 13.34
CA VAL A 83 12.83 -6.18 12.80
C VAL A 83 13.63 -5.17 13.61
N SER A 84 14.86 -5.50 13.99
CA SER A 84 15.79 -4.55 14.58
C SER A 84 16.14 -3.47 13.57
N LEU A 85 16.30 -2.21 14.02
CA LEU A 85 16.72 -1.14 13.12
C LEU A 85 18.13 -1.39 12.53
N GLU A 86 18.98 -2.10 13.27
CA GLU A 86 20.33 -2.48 12.82
C GLU A 86 20.28 -3.49 11.66
N ASP A 87 19.19 -4.26 11.55
CA ASP A 87 18.99 -5.24 10.49
C ASP A 87 18.35 -4.65 9.24
N ILE A 88 17.85 -3.41 9.28
CA ILE A 88 17.27 -2.78 8.09
C ILE A 88 18.40 -2.44 7.11
N THR A 89 18.38 -3.13 5.97
CA THR A 89 19.43 -2.99 4.97
C THR A 89 19.24 -1.76 4.10
N PHE A 90 18.00 -1.51 3.66
CA PHE A 90 17.66 -0.31 2.90
C PHE A 90 16.15 -0.05 2.89
N THR A 91 15.80 1.21 2.63
CA THR A 91 14.43 1.64 2.36
C THR A 91 14.39 2.33 1.01
N GLN A 92 13.36 2.05 0.21
CA GLN A 92 13.19 2.68 -1.11
C GLN A 92 11.74 2.91 -1.48
N PHE A 93 11.51 3.92 -2.30
CA PHE A 93 10.25 4.07 -3.02
C PHE A 93 10.38 3.40 -4.39
N THR A 94 9.51 2.45 -4.67
CA THR A 94 9.43 1.77 -5.96
C THR A 94 8.14 2.16 -6.64
N HIS A 95 8.25 2.83 -7.78
CA HIS A 95 7.12 3.14 -8.63
C HIS A 95 6.96 2.05 -9.68
N THR A 96 5.83 1.37 -9.66
CA THR A 96 5.54 0.28 -10.59
C THR A 96 4.46 0.73 -11.56
N GLU A 97 4.80 0.76 -12.84
CA GLU A 97 3.89 1.05 -13.95
C GLU A 97 3.75 -0.18 -14.83
N LYS A 98 2.52 -0.57 -15.11
CA LYS A 98 2.25 -1.66 -16.05
C LYS A 98 2.06 -1.10 -17.47
N THR A 99 3.16 -0.67 -18.07
CA THR A 99 3.19 -0.06 -19.42
C THR A 99 2.56 -0.93 -20.50
N GLY A 100 2.47 -2.24 -20.30
CA GLY A 100 1.79 -3.14 -21.23
C GLY A 100 0.34 -2.77 -21.51
N TYR A 101 -0.42 -2.38 -20.48
CA TYR A 101 -1.82 -1.94 -20.68
C TYR A 101 -1.91 -0.66 -21.50
N LEU A 102 -0.99 0.28 -21.31
CA LEU A 102 -0.93 1.51 -22.09
C LEU A 102 -0.64 1.22 -23.57
N MET A 103 0.32 0.34 -23.84
CA MET A 103 0.66 -0.07 -25.21
C MET A 103 -0.54 -0.69 -25.92
N PHE A 104 -1.27 -1.60 -25.27
CA PHE A 104 -2.48 -2.22 -25.82
C PHE A 104 -3.59 -1.18 -26.05
N ALA A 105 -3.79 -0.26 -25.13
CA ALA A 105 -4.78 0.80 -25.27
C ALA A 105 -4.50 1.70 -26.48
N ILE A 106 -3.24 2.12 -26.64
CA ILE A 106 -2.81 2.95 -27.78
C ILE A 106 -2.98 2.17 -29.10
N LEU A 107 -2.52 0.92 -29.15
CA LEU A 107 -2.62 0.09 -30.35
C LEU A 107 -4.09 -0.09 -30.79
N LEU A 108 -4.99 -0.44 -29.87
CA LEU A 108 -6.42 -0.58 -30.12
C LEU A 108 -7.04 0.76 -30.59
N SER A 109 -6.63 1.87 -30.00
CA SER A 109 -7.12 3.21 -30.40
C SER A 109 -6.68 3.57 -31.82
N VAL A 110 -5.42 3.31 -32.18
CA VAL A 110 -4.90 3.55 -33.53
C VAL A 110 -5.61 2.70 -34.56
N VAL A 111 -5.78 1.39 -34.30
CA VAL A 111 -6.51 0.48 -35.17
C VAL A 111 -7.98 0.92 -35.33
N GLY A 112 -8.62 1.31 -34.21
CA GLY A 112 -9.98 1.82 -34.22
C GLY A 112 -10.14 3.09 -35.13
N CYS A 113 -9.22 4.03 -34.97
CA CYS A 113 -9.22 5.24 -35.83
C CYS A 113 -8.97 4.92 -37.32
N MET A 114 -8.07 4.01 -37.63
CA MET A 114 -7.80 3.58 -39.00
C MET A 114 -9.04 2.93 -39.64
N LEU A 115 -9.69 2.01 -38.92
CA LEU A 115 -10.92 1.37 -39.42
C LEU A 115 -12.04 2.37 -39.62
N PHE A 116 -12.14 3.36 -38.73
CA PHE A 116 -13.15 4.42 -38.84
C PHE A 116 -12.94 5.30 -40.11
N ALA A 117 -11.68 5.56 -40.47
CA ALA A 117 -11.33 6.41 -41.61
C ALA A 117 -11.38 5.66 -42.97
N MET A 118 -11.05 4.34 -42.99
CA MET A 118 -10.87 3.60 -44.21
C MET A 118 -12.14 2.91 -44.74
N LEU A 119 -13.12 2.58 -43.90
CA LEU A 119 -14.28 1.79 -44.26
C LEU A 119 -15.58 2.56 -44.02
N PRO A 120 -16.12 3.29 -45.02
CA PRO A 120 -17.40 3.98 -44.89
C PRO A 120 -18.54 2.94 -44.62
N GLY A 121 -19.33 3.22 -43.58
CA GLY A 121 -20.42 2.33 -43.13
C GLY A 121 -20.00 1.27 -42.13
N PHE A 122 -19.22 0.28 -42.51
CA PHE A 122 -18.73 -0.76 -41.61
C PHE A 122 -17.66 -0.25 -40.62
N GLY A 123 -16.86 0.73 -41.00
CA GLY A 123 -15.84 1.32 -40.14
C GLY A 123 -16.41 1.95 -38.88
N PHE A 124 -17.63 2.49 -38.96
CA PHE A 124 -18.32 3.03 -37.78
C PHE A 124 -18.58 1.96 -36.72
N MET A 125 -19.02 0.75 -37.12
CA MET A 125 -19.26 -0.33 -36.17
C MET A 125 -17.97 -0.88 -35.62
N PHE A 126 -17.04 -1.30 -36.47
CA PHE A 126 -15.81 -1.96 -36.02
C PHE A 126 -14.80 -0.98 -35.38
N GLY A 127 -14.67 0.23 -35.93
CA GLY A 127 -13.83 1.27 -35.35
C GLY A 127 -14.35 1.74 -33.98
N GLY A 128 -15.67 1.91 -33.86
CA GLY A 128 -16.33 2.26 -32.62
C GLY A 128 -16.16 1.18 -31.53
N ILE A 129 -16.29 -0.08 -31.88
CA ILE A 129 -16.04 -1.21 -30.96
C ILE A 129 -14.58 -1.24 -30.51
N ALA A 130 -13.62 -1.06 -31.42
CA ALA A 130 -12.19 -1.04 -31.07
C ALA A 130 -11.83 0.13 -30.14
N LEU A 131 -12.38 1.32 -30.40
CA LEU A 131 -12.21 2.49 -29.53
C LEU A 131 -12.83 2.25 -28.14
N ALA A 132 -14.05 1.70 -28.09
CA ALA A 132 -14.69 1.37 -26.83
C ALA A 132 -13.90 0.31 -26.05
N ALA A 133 -13.34 -0.69 -26.74
CA ALA A 133 -12.50 -1.73 -26.12
C ALA A 133 -11.16 -1.20 -25.62
N SER A 134 -10.66 -0.05 -26.09
CA SER A 134 -9.43 0.55 -25.58
C SER A 134 -9.60 1.21 -24.20
N LEU A 135 -10.81 1.68 -23.86
CA LEU A 135 -11.10 2.39 -22.61
C LEU A 135 -10.78 1.57 -21.36
N PRO A 136 -11.20 0.29 -21.23
CA PRO A 136 -10.85 -0.51 -20.05
C PRO A 136 -9.33 -0.69 -19.87
N PHE A 137 -8.55 -0.74 -20.95
CA PHE A 137 -7.08 -0.82 -20.83
C PHE A 137 -6.48 0.47 -20.32
N PHE A 138 -7.00 1.65 -20.71
CA PHE A 138 -6.62 2.93 -20.12
C PHE A 138 -6.96 2.97 -18.62
N ILE A 139 -8.15 2.55 -18.24
CA ILE A 139 -8.56 2.49 -16.84
C ILE A 139 -7.64 1.55 -16.06
N MET A 140 -7.36 0.36 -16.61
CA MET A 140 -6.44 -0.61 -15.98
C MET A 140 -5.02 -0.06 -15.83
N TYR A 141 -4.52 0.72 -16.77
CA TYR A 141 -3.23 1.38 -16.64
C TYR A 141 -3.21 2.34 -15.45
N PHE A 142 -4.16 3.27 -15.38
CA PHE A 142 -4.21 4.27 -14.30
C PHE A 142 -4.47 3.66 -12.92
N THR A 143 -5.28 2.61 -12.85
CA THR A 143 -5.59 1.94 -11.57
C THR A 143 -4.45 1.04 -11.07
N ASN A 144 -3.57 0.57 -11.97
CA ASN A 144 -2.44 -0.30 -11.62
C ASN A 144 -1.11 0.45 -11.44
N CYS A 145 -1.07 1.77 -11.61
CA CYS A 145 0.08 2.57 -11.21
C CYS A 145 0.12 2.66 -9.69
N GLN A 146 1.15 2.06 -9.07
CA GLN A 146 1.29 2.02 -7.63
C GLN A 146 2.70 2.44 -7.22
N THR A 147 2.77 3.27 -6.19
CA THR A 147 4.04 3.59 -5.53
C THR A 147 4.10 2.79 -4.23
N LEU A 148 5.12 1.97 -4.11
CA LEU A 148 5.37 1.15 -2.95
C LEU A 148 6.56 1.72 -2.17
N PHE A 149 6.40 1.83 -0.86
CA PHE A 149 7.51 2.04 0.06
C PHE A 149 7.96 0.68 0.56
N VAL A 150 9.19 0.30 0.27
CA VAL A 150 9.76 -1.01 0.57
C VAL A 150 10.79 -0.86 1.67
N VAL A 151 10.68 -1.69 2.69
CA VAL A 151 11.65 -1.87 3.77
C VAL A 151 12.25 -3.26 3.63
N SER A 152 13.56 -3.36 3.45
CA SER A 152 14.26 -4.63 3.26
C SER A 152 15.19 -4.93 4.43
N PHE A 153 15.25 -6.21 4.78
CA PHE A 153 16.08 -6.74 5.86
C PHE A 153 16.56 -8.15 5.49
N PRO A 154 17.58 -8.69 6.17
CA PRO A 154 18.04 -10.06 5.93
C PRO A 154 16.90 -11.07 6.15
N GLY A 155 16.58 -11.82 5.11
CA GLY A 155 15.50 -12.80 5.14
C GLY A 155 14.19 -12.35 4.51
N GLY A 156 14.05 -11.06 4.10
CA GLY A 156 12.84 -10.60 3.42
C GLY A 156 12.70 -9.09 3.29
N GLY A 157 11.47 -8.67 3.10
CA GLY A 157 11.10 -7.27 3.03
C GLY A 157 9.61 -7.08 3.21
N PHE A 158 9.21 -5.90 3.57
CA PHE A 158 7.82 -5.50 3.69
C PHE A 158 7.55 -4.28 2.82
N SER A 159 6.39 -4.21 2.20
CA SER A 159 6.02 -3.11 1.31
C SER A 159 4.69 -2.49 1.71
N PHE A 160 4.65 -1.16 1.69
CA PHE A 160 3.45 -0.37 1.92
C PHE A 160 3.04 0.33 0.63
N ASN A 161 1.76 0.33 0.33
CA ASN A 161 1.26 1.12 -0.79
C ASN A 161 1.10 2.58 -0.34
N VAL A 162 1.94 3.45 -0.90
CA VAL A 162 1.98 4.89 -0.56
C VAL A 162 0.65 5.59 -0.86
N SER A 163 -0.12 5.10 -1.84
CA SER A 163 -1.41 5.71 -2.20
C SER A 163 -2.46 5.63 -1.10
N TRP A 164 -2.25 4.78 -0.10
CA TRP A 164 -3.21 4.57 1.00
C TRP A 164 -2.95 5.47 2.21
N TYR A 165 -1.83 6.18 2.24
CA TYR A 165 -1.37 6.97 3.38
C TYR A 165 -0.87 8.35 2.97
N PRO A 166 -0.84 9.32 3.89
CA PRO A 166 -0.19 10.60 3.65
C PRO A 166 1.32 10.41 3.39
N ILE A 167 1.85 11.07 2.37
CA ILE A 167 3.28 11.00 2.04
C ILE A 167 4.16 11.50 3.19
N ALA A 168 3.62 12.38 4.05
CA ALA A 168 4.32 12.89 5.22
C ALA A 168 4.75 11.76 6.16
N ASP A 169 3.86 10.77 6.41
CA ASP A 169 4.13 9.65 7.31
C ASP A 169 5.39 8.87 6.88
N PHE A 170 5.56 8.66 5.56
CA PHE A 170 6.74 7.96 5.03
C PHE A 170 8.02 8.77 5.10
N ARG A 171 7.95 10.10 4.99
CA ARG A 171 9.12 10.98 5.11
C ARG A 171 9.63 11.03 6.55
N ASP A 172 8.71 11.05 7.50
CA ASP A 172 9.06 11.01 8.92
C ASP A 172 9.66 9.65 9.31
N PHE A 173 9.24 8.60 8.59
CA PHE A 173 9.79 7.25 8.76
C PHE A 173 11.21 7.08 8.20
N GLN A 174 11.61 7.87 7.19
CA GLN A 174 12.95 7.83 6.60
C GLN A 174 14.01 8.67 7.32
N ARG A 175 13.60 9.57 8.21
CA ARG A 175 14.49 10.44 9.00
C ARG A 175 14.95 9.78 10.28
#